data_ea8af3b367575d2a912a83c35de53b02
#
_entry.id   ea8af3b367575d2a912a83c35de53b02
#
_cell.length_a   1.000
_cell.length_b   1.000
_cell.length_c   1.000
_cell.angle_alpha   90.00
_cell.angle_beta   90.00
_cell.angle_gamma   90.00
#
_symmetry.space_group_name_H-M   'P 1'
#
loop_
_entity.id
_entity.type
_entity.pdbx_description
1 polymer ?
#
loop_
_entity_poly.entity_id
_entity_poly.type
_entity_poly.pdbx_seq_one_letter_code
_entity_poly.pdbx_strand_id
1 'polypeptide(L)'
;MSTLILTLPLARSGPATEYPYTLSPDGHNATRHARASAALLPAMGRAASEVVAVVPVRALSWQRVTLPPGISLQSPRLRAVLEGLLEERLLDDPAQLHFALQPGARPGTPAWVAICDRAWLRESLQALEAAGHPPARVVPELAPASDGP
;
A
#
# COMPACT_ATOMS: atom_id res chain seq x y z
N MET A 1 13.35 3.21 16.68
CA MET A 1 12.12 2.47 16.33
C MET A 1 12.47 1.35 15.38
N SER A 2 12.11 0.13 15.72
CA SER A 2 12.34 -1.01 14.84
C SER A 2 11.29 -1.05 13.73
N THR A 3 11.71 -1.34 12.52
CA THR A 3 10.82 -1.43 11.37
C THR A 3 11.05 -2.74 10.63
N LEU A 4 9.98 -3.48 10.41
CA LEU A 4 9.96 -4.64 9.54
C LEU A 4 9.30 -4.23 8.23
N ILE A 5 10.07 -4.25 7.15
CA ILE A 5 9.58 -3.90 5.82
C ILE A 5 9.47 -5.20 5.02
N LEU A 6 8.28 -5.52 4.55
CA LEU A 6 8.08 -6.73 3.75
C LEU A 6 7.34 -6.41 2.47
N THR A 7 7.60 -7.21 1.44
CA THR A 7 6.94 -7.06 0.15
C THR A 7 5.83 -8.08 0.02
N LEU A 8 4.63 -7.61 -0.35
CA LEU A 8 3.49 -8.47 -0.56
C LEU A 8 3.67 -9.30 -1.83
N PRO A 9 3.30 -10.60 -1.84
CA PRO A 9 3.39 -11.43 -3.02
C PRO A 9 2.28 -11.09 -4.01
N LEU A 10 2.54 -11.29 -5.31
CA LEU A 10 1.53 -11.14 -6.35
C LEU A 10 0.48 -12.25 -6.30
N ALA A 11 0.91 -13.45 -5.90
CA ALA A 11 0.03 -14.59 -5.78
C ALA A 11 -0.84 -14.49 -4.52
N ARG A 12 -1.87 -15.31 -4.47
CA ARG A 12 -2.74 -15.39 -3.29
C ARG A 12 -1.92 -15.84 -2.08
N SER A 13 -2.10 -15.14 -0.96
CA SER A 13 -1.39 -15.47 0.27
C SER A 13 -1.91 -16.78 0.88
N GLY A 14 -0.97 -17.59 1.37
CA GLY A 14 -1.24 -18.85 2.04
C GLY A 14 -0.16 -19.18 3.06
N PRO A 15 -0.28 -20.33 3.78
CA PRO A 15 0.69 -20.69 4.82
C PRO A 15 2.13 -20.85 4.32
N ALA A 16 2.30 -21.25 3.07
CA ALA A 16 3.61 -21.46 2.46
C ALA A 16 4.16 -20.20 1.75
N THR A 17 3.41 -19.12 1.73
CA THR A 17 3.83 -17.87 1.09
C THR A 17 5.03 -17.31 1.82
N GLU A 18 6.11 -17.00 1.07
CA GLU A 18 7.29 -16.36 1.60
C GLU A 18 7.30 -14.88 1.27
N TYR A 19 7.69 -14.08 2.23
CA TYR A 19 7.80 -12.63 2.09
C TYR A 19 9.26 -12.21 2.09
N PRO A 20 9.75 -11.52 1.04
CA PRO A 20 11.00 -10.81 1.13
C PRO A 20 10.85 -9.73 2.20
N TYR A 21 11.80 -9.65 3.11
CA TYR A 21 11.73 -8.64 4.16
C TYR A 21 13.08 -8.02 4.45
N THR A 22 13.03 -6.83 5.03
CA THR A 22 14.17 -6.10 5.56
C THR A 22 13.85 -5.70 6.97
N LEU A 23 14.77 -5.98 7.89
CA LEU A 23 14.64 -5.55 9.28
C LEU A 23 15.56 -4.36 9.53
N SER A 24 15.02 -3.30 10.10
CA SER A 24 15.74 -2.11 10.51
C SER A 24 15.49 -1.84 11.99
N PRO A 25 16.50 -2.03 12.87
CA PRO A 25 16.30 -1.81 14.31
C PRO A 25 16.06 -0.35 14.69
N ASP A 26 16.59 0.58 13.93
CA ASP A 26 16.49 2.02 14.19
C ASP A 26 15.56 2.78 13.26
N GLY A 27 15.01 2.11 12.24
CA GLY A 27 14.18 2.72 11.21
C GLY A 27 14.95 3.42 10.09
N HIS A 28 16.28 3.44 10.14
CA HIS A 28 17.15 4.12 9.18
C HIS A 28 18.13 3.19 8.48
N ASN A 29 18.70 2.22 9.21
CA ASN A 29 19.68 1.30 8.68
C ASN A 29 19.15 -0.13 8.66
N ALA A 30 19.20 -0.75 7.48
CA ALA A 30 18.82 -2.15 7.34
C ALA A 30 19.94 -3.05 7.83
N THR A 31 19.61 -4.01 8.70
CA THR A 31 20.60 -4.96 9.25
C THR A 31 20.40 -6.37 8.71
N ARG A 32 19.23 -6.67 8.12
CA ARG A 32 18.93 -8.01 7.66
C ARG A 32 17.97 -7.96 6.47
N HIS A 33 18.33 -8.70 5.43
CA HIS A 33 17.50 -8.99 4.28
C HIS A 33 17.30 -10.49 4.17
N ALA A 34 16.08 -10.96 4.11
CA ALA A 34 15.81 -12.39 4.03
C ALA A 34 14.41 -12.65 3.46
N ARG A 35 14.03 -13.91 3.42
CA ARG A 35 12.68 -14.35 3.07
C ARG A 35 12.17 -15.30 4.14
N ALA A 36 10.91 -15.19 4.47
CA ALA A 36 10.27 -16.08 5.43
C ALA A 36 8.76 -16.13 5.20
N SER A 37 8.14 -17.24 5.60
CA SER A 37 6.68 -17.30 5.69
C SER A 37 6.20 -16.39 6.83
N ALA A 38 4.92 -16.03 6.83
CA ALA A 38 4.37 -15.14 7.85
C ALA A 38 4.63 -15.64 9.27
N ALA A 39 4.55 -16.95 9.49
CA ALA A 39 4.80 -17.55 10.80
C ALA A 39 6.26 -17.45 11.25
N LEU A 40 7.21 -17.30 10.33
CA LEU A 40 8.63 -17.25 10.61
C LEU A 40 9.23 -15.86 10.53
N LEU A 41 8.42 -14.84 10.27
CA LEU A 41 8.90 -13.46 10.28
C LEU A 41 9.41 -13.07 11.66
N PRO A 42 10.43 -12.19 11.76
CA PRO A 42 10.96 -11.77 13.04
C PRO A 42 9.88 -11.20 13.95
N ALA A 43 9.87 -11.62 15.21
CA ALA A 43 9.00 -11.04 16.22
C ALA A 43 9.41 -9.59 16.47
N MET A 44 8.42 -8.70 16.46
CA MET A 44 8.66 -7.28 16.74
C MET A 44 8.45 -7.00 18.22
N GLY A 45 9.31 -6.16 18.79
CA GLY A 45 9.17 -5.70 20.16
C GLY A 45 7.87 -4.94 20.37
N ARG A 46 7.43 -4.86 21.64
CA ARG A 46 6.12 -4.27 21.99
C ARG A 46 6.03 -2.77 21.75
N ALA A 47 7.09 -2.03 22.01
CA ALA A 47 7.08 -0.58 21.92
C ALA A 47 7.92 -0.10 20.73
N ALA A 48 7.47 0.98 20.09
CA ALA A 48 8.21 1.66 19.04
C ALA A 48 8.65 0.75 17.88
N SER A 49 7.81 -0.21 17.51
CA SER A 49 8.05 -1.04 16.34
C SER A 49 6.87 -0.97 15.38
N GLU A 50 7.16 -1.07 14.10
CA GLU A 50 6.12 -1.07 13.08
C GLU A 50 6.42 -2.07 11.96
N VAL A 51 5.36 -2.53 11.31
CA VAL A 51 5.42 -3.35 10.11
C VAL A 51 4.96 -2.49 8.94
N VAL A 52 5.75 -2.45 7.88
CA VAL A 52 5.43 -1.74 6.64
C VAL A 52 5.25 -2.77 5.53
N ALA A 53 4.08 -2.80 4.92
CA ALA A 53 3.82 -3.67 3.78
C ALA A 53 4.06 -2.88 2.48
N VAL A 54 4.88 -3.44 1.60
CA VAL A 54 5.21 -2.83 0.31
C VAL A 54 4.40 -3.52 -0.78
N VAL A 55 3.64 -2.75 -1.54
CA VAL A 55 2.87 -3.26 -2.68
C VAL A 55 3.79 -3.27 -3.90
N PRO A 56 4.02 -4.46 -4.52
CA PRO A 56 4.93 -4.56 -5.65
C PRO A 56 4.41 -3.80 -6.87
N VAL A 57 5.34 -3.31 -7.67
CA VAL A 57 5.03 -2.47 -8.83
C VAL A 57 4.07 -3.17 -9.82
N ARG A 58 4.16 -4.49 -9.95
CA ARG A 58 3.28 -5.26 -10.85
C ARG A 58 1.83 -5.36 -10.38
N ALA A 59 1.57 -5.11 -9.09
CA ALA A 59 0.22 -5.11 -8.55
C ALA A 59 -0.46 -3.76 -8.70
N LEU A 60 0.28 -2.73 -9.10
CA LEU A 60 -0.21 -1.35 -9.16
C LEU A 60 -0.38 -0.87 -10.59
N SER A 61 -1.42 -0.09 -10.80
CA SER A 61 -1.52 0.82 -11.93
C SER A 61 -1.67 2.24 -11.39
N TRP A 62 -1.35 3.22 -12.23
CA TRP A 62 -1.33 4.62 -11.83
C TRP A 62 -2.16 5.46 -12.80
N GLN A 63 -2.97 6.35 -12.26
CA GLN A 63 -3.72 7.32 -13.01
C GLN A 63 -3.52 8.71 -12.40
N ARG A 64 -3.52 9.73 -13.23
CA ARG A 64 -3.41 11.11 -12.79
C ARG A 64 -4.77 11.76 -12.83
N VAL A 65 -5.17 12.39 -11.73
CA VAL A 65 -6.47 13.04 -11.60
C VAL A 65 -6.31 14.44 -11.03
N THR A 66 -7.31 15.28 -11.30
CA THR A 66 -7.43 16.59 -10.66
C THR A 66 -8.75 16.58 -9.91
N LEU A 67 -8.66 16.66 -8.58
CA LEU A 67 -9.86 16.69 -7.74
C LEU A 67 -10.60 18.02 -7.91
N PRO A 68 -11.95 17.99 -7.91
CA PRO A 68 -12.74 19.22 -7.95
C PRO A 68 -12.47 20.09 -6.71
N PRO A 69 -12.57 21.42 -6.85
CA PRO A 69 -12.47 22.30 -5.71
C PRO A 69 -13.53 21.97 -4.66
N GLY A 70 -13.21 22.14 -3.39
CA GLY A 70 -14.16 21.96 -2.29
C GLY A 70 -14.33 20.55 -1.77
N ILE A 71 -13.66 19.55 -2.39
CA ILE A 71 -13.67 18.19 -1.83
C ILE A 71 -12.60 18.07 -0.75
N SER A 72 -12.99 17.52 0.41
CA SER A 72 -12.02 17.22 1.47
C SER A 72 -11.40 15.85 1.22
N LEU A 73 -10.07 15.73 1.41
CA LEU A 73 -9.36 14.47 1.27
C LEU A 73 -9.75 13.45 2.34
N GLN A 74 -10.34 13.90 3.44
CA GLN A 74 -10.87 13.05 4.49
C GLN A 74 -12.36 12.75 4.33
N SER A 75 -12.99 13.31 3.28
CA SER A 75 -14.40 13.07 3.03
C SER A 75 -14.69 11.63 2.67
N PRO A 76 -15.78 11.02 3.18
CA PRO A 76 -16.22 9.70 2.73
C PRO A 76 -16.64 9.70 1.26
N ARG A 77 -16.85 10.87 0.65
CA ARG A 77 -17.19 11.02 -0.76
C ARG A 77 -15.97 10.93 -1.69
N LEU A 78 -14.76 10.98 -1.14
CA LEU A 78 -13.54 10.95 -1.95
C LEU A 78 -13.49 9.74 -2.88
N ARG A 79 -13.83 8.56 -2.37
CA ARG A 79 -13.86 7.34 -3.18
C ARG A 79 -14.81 7.45 -4.36
N ALA A 80 -16.01 7.94 -4.12
CA ALA A 80 -17.01 8.13 -5.19
C ALA A 80 -16.55 9.14 -6.24
N VAL A 81 -15.88 10.21 -5.82
CA VAL A 81 -15.30 11.20 -6.73
C VAL A 81 -14.21 10.55 -7.59
N LEU A 82 -13.31 9.77 -7.00
CA LEU A 82 -12.25 9.06 -7.72
C LEU A 82 -12.84 8.06 -8.72
N GLU A 83 -13.86 7.31 -8.33
CA GLU A 83 -14.55 6.38 -9.22
C GLU A 83 -15.14 7.11 -10.44
N GLY A 84 -15.77 8.24 -10.22
CA GLY A 84 -16.34 9.05 -11.30
C GLY A 84 -15.28 9.61 -12.26
N LEU A 85 -14.15 10.09 -11.71
CA LEU A 85 -13.05 10.63 -12.51
C LEU A 85 -12.32 9.55 -13.34
N LEU A 86 -12.31 8.32 -12.85
CA LEU A 86 -11.55 7.22 -13.45
C LEU A 86 -12.40 6.25 -14.26
N GLU A 87 -13.70 6.34 -14.20
CA GLU A 87 -14.64 5.39 -14.80
C GLU A 87 -14.32 5.02 -16.25
N GLU A 88 -13.98 5.99 -17.09
CA GLU A 88 -13.66 5.77 -18.50
C GLU A 88 -12.23 5.29 -18.74
N ARG A 89 -11.37 5.36 -17.72
CA ARG A 89 -9.96 5.00 -17.83
C ARG A 89 -9.65 3.61 -17.29
N LEU A 90 -10.60 2.97 -16.61
CA LEU A 90 -10.41 1.68 -15.97
C LEU A 90 -10.95 0.56 -16.84
N LEU A 91 -10.19 -0.55 -16.92
CA LEU A 91 -10.65 -1.76 -17.61
C LEU A 91 -11.49 -2.63 -16.69
N ASP A 92 -11.25 -2.54 -15.39
CA ASP A 92 -11.94 -3.33 -14.38
C ASP A 92 -13.07 -2.51 -13.74
N ASP A 93 -14.02 -3.21 -13.11
CA ASP A 93 -15.09 -2.58 -12.34
C ASP A 93 -14.47 -1.81 -11.16
N PRO A 94 -14.73 -0.50 -11.02
CA PRO A 94 -14.23 0.29 -9.90
C PRO A 94 -14.54 -0.30 -8.52
N ALA A 95 -15.65 -1.01 -8.36
CA ALA A 95 -16.02 -1.65 -7.11
C ALA A 95 -15.02 -2.74 -6.68
N GLN A 96 -14.27 -3.31 -7.63
CA GLN A 96 -13.26 -4.34 -7.38
C GLN A 96 -11.87 -3.77 -7.13
N LEU A 97 -11.72 -2.46 -7.15
CA LEU A 97 -10.43 -1.79 -7.06
C LEU A 97 -10.28 -0.99 -5.77
N HIS A 98 -9.05 -0.91 -5.30
CA HIS A 98 -8.63 -0.04 -4.22
C HIS A 98 -7.90 1.16 -4.80
N PHE A 99 -8.22 2.35 -4.32
CA PHE A 99 -7.59 3.60 -4.75
C PHE A 99 -6.84 4.23 -3.59
N ALA A 100 -5.61 4.66 -3.84
CA ALA A 100 -4.81 5.40 -2.88
C ALA A 100 -4.31 6.69 -3.53
N LEU A 101 -4.74 7.82 -2.99
CA LEU A 101 -4.35 9.12 -3.51
C LEU A 101 -2.95 9.49 -3.01
N GLN A 102 -2.17 10.14 -3.88
CA GLN A 102 -0.85 10.64 -3.55
C GLN A 102 -0.87 11.47 -2.26
N PRO A 103 0.04 11.19 -1.29
CA PRO A 103 0.14 12.01 -0.09
C PRO A 103 0.40 13.48 -0.44
N GLY A 104 -0.27 14.37 0.29
CA GLY A 104 -0.14 15.80 0.06
C GLY A 104 -0.91 16.34 -1.15
N ALA A 105 -1.77 15.54 -1.77
CA ALA A 105 -2.60 15.96 -2.87
C ALA A 105 -3.53 17.10 -2.48
N ARG A 106 -3.79 18.01 -3.42
CA ARG A 106 -4.67 19.18 -3.20
C ARG A 106 -5.71 19.25 -4.31
N PRO A 107 -6.96 19.64 -3.99
CA PRO A 107 -7.96 19.91 -5.01
C PRO A 107 -7.46 20.95 -6.00
N GLY A 108 -7.77 20.76 -7.28
CA GLY A 108 -7.37 21.68 -8.34
C GLY A 108 -5.96 21.46 -8.89
N THR A 109 -5.15 20.64 -8.25
CA THR A 109 -3.79 20.30 -8.69
C THR A 109 -3.72 18.82 -9.09
N PRO A 110 -3.11 18.49 -10.24
CA PRO A 110 -2.98 17.08 -10.63
C PRO A 110 -2.26 16.26 -9.59
N ALA A 111 -2.78 15.06 -9.33
CA ALA A 111 -2.21 14.13 -8.36
C ALA A 111 -2.29 12.70 -8.89
N TRP A 112 -1.39 11.84 -8.42
CA TRP A 112 -1.39 10.44 -8.77
C TRP A 112 -2.32 9.62 -7.88
N VAL A 113 -2.98 8.64 -8.47
CA VAL A 113 -3.78 7.64 -7.77
C VAL A 113 -3.17 6.27 -8.05
N ALA A 114 -2.80 5.56 -7.00
CA ALA A 114 -2.37 4.17 -7.08
C ALA A 114 -3.61 3.28 -7.07
N ILE A 115 -3.65 2.29 -7.94
CA ILE A 115 -4.82 1.42 -8.12
C ILE A 115 -4.37 -0.03 -8.07
N CYS A 116 -5.03 -0.83 -7.26
CA CYS A 116 -4.77 -2.27 -7.19
C CYS A 116 -6.07 -3.04 -6.96
N ASP A 117 -6.00 -4.36 -7.10
CA ASP A 117 -7.12 -5.25 -6.81
C ASP A 117 -7.46 -5.20 -5.32
N ARG A 118 -8.71 -4.86 -5.02
CA ARG A 118 -9.19 -4.68 -3.65
C ARG A 118 -9.16 -5.97 -2.83
N ALA A 119 -9.65 -7.07 -3.41
CA ALA A 119 -9.70 -8.35 -2.72
C ALA A 119 -8.29 -8.89 -2.45
N TRP A 120 -7.38 -8.78 -3.42
CA TRP A 120 -5.99 -9.18 -3.26
C TRP A 120 -5.32 -8.42 -2.12
N LEU A 121 -5.46 -7.10 -2.08
CA LEU A 121 -4.85 -6.29 -1.03
C LEU A 121 -5.40 -6.66 0.34
N ARG A 122 -6.73 -6.77 0.46
CA ARG A 122 -7.39 -7.13 1.71
C ARG A 122 -6.95 -8.49 2.22
N GLU A 123 -6.93 -9.50 1.35
CA GLU A 123 -6.51 -10.85 1.71
C GLU A 123 -5.04 -10.90 2.14
N SER A 124 -4.18 -10.16 1.43
CA SER A 124 -2.76 -10.08 1.77
C SER A 124 -2.54 -9.45 3.15
N LEU A 125 -3.26 -8.38 3.46
CA LEU A 125 -3.16 -7.71 4.76
C LEU A 125 -3.75 -8.56 5.88
N GLN A 126 -4.86 -9.24 5.64
CA GLN A 126 -5.48 -10.15 6.61
C GLN A 126 -4.57 -11.33 6.97
N ALA A 127 -3.84 -11.85 5.99
CA ALA A 127 -2.90 -12.95 6.25
C ALA A 127 -1.78 -12.52 7.20
N LEU A 128 -1.29 -11.29 7.07
CA LEU A 128 -0.28 -10.74 7.98
C LEU A 128 -0.85 -10.47 9.37
N GLU A 129 -2.05 -9.93 9.46
CA GLU A 129 -2.72 -9.73 10.76
C GLU A 129 -2.92 -11.05 11.50
N ALA A 130 -3.39 -12.08 10.79
CA ALA A 130 -3.62 -13.41 11.37
C ALA A 130 -2.33 -14.04 11.89
N ALA A 131 -1.18 -13.70 11.29
CA ALA A 131 0.13 -14.18 11.73
C ALA A 131 0.78 -13.31 12.82
N GLY A 132 0.09 -12.28 13.30
CA GLY A 132 0.60 -11.40 14.35
C GLY A 132 1.48 -10.25 13.85
N HIS A 133 1.43 -9.93 12.55
CA HIS A 133 2.20 -8.84 11.94
C HIS A 133 1.30 -7.84 11.22
N PRO A 134 0.35 -7.19 11.93
CA PRO A 134 -0.53 -6.21 11.29
C PRO A 134 0.29 -5.02 10.77
N PRO A 135 0.20 -4.70 9.47
CA PRO A 135 0.92 -3.55 8.93
C PRO A 135 0.39 -2.23 9.50
N ALA A 136 1.32 -1.39 9.94
CA ALA A 136 1.01 -0.01 10.36
C ALA A 136 0.87 0.90 9.15
N ARG A 137 1.60 0.60 8.06
CA ARG A 137 1.54 1.36 6.82
C ARG A 137 1.60 0.41 5.63
N VAL A 138 0.96 0.83 4.54
CA VAL A 138 1.01 0.15 3.25
C VAL A 138 1.51 1.16 2.23
N VAL A 139 2.62 0.86 1.58
CA VAL A 139 3.27 1.80 0.65
C VAL A 139 3.56 1.13 -0.69
N PRO A 140 3.60 1.89 -1.79
CA PRO A 140 4.02 1.33 -3.08
C PRO A 140 5.54 1.11 -3.12
N GLU A 141 5.96 0.10 -3.85
CA GLU A 141 7.38 -0.17 -4.08
C GLU A 141 8.05 0.99 -4.83
N LEU A 142 7.39 1.48 -5.88
CA LEU A 142 7.80 2.64 -6.64
C LEU A 142 6.57 3.50 -6.92
N ALA A 143 6.75 4.80 -6.88
CA ALA A 143 5.70 5.76 -7.22
C ALA A 143 6.20 6.66 -8.36
N PRO A 144 5.28 7.16 -9.22
CA PRO A 144 5.65 8.15 -10.22
C PRO A 144 6.26 9.38 -9.55
N ALA A 145 7.25 9.98 -10.19
CA ALA A 145 7.82 11.22 -9.68
C ALA A 145 6.73 12.28 -9.59
N SER A 146 6.63 12.94 -8.44
CA SER A 146 5.82 14.14 -8.35
C SER A 146 6.53 15.21 -9.19
N ASP A 147 5.78 15.87 -10.03
CA ASP A 147 6.30 17.07 -10.66
C ASP A 147 6.69 18.02 -9.53
N GLY A 148 7.96 18.24 -9.34
CA GLY A 148 8.45 19.14 -8.33
C GLY A 148 7.87 20.54 -8.49
N PRO A 149 7.99 21.37 -7.48
CA PRO A 149 7.50 22.74 -7.57
C PRO A 149 8.17 23.49 -8.68
#